data_f91f0214b855befc5f3987afac3a284a
#
_entry.id   f91f0214b855befc5f3987afac3a284a
#
_cell.length_a   1.000
_cell.length_b   1.000
_cell.length_c   1.000
_cell.angle_alpha   90.00
_cell.angle_beta   90.00
_cell.angle_gamma   90.00
#
_symmetry.space_group_name_H-M   'P 1'
#
loop_
_entity.id
_entity.type
_entity.pdbx_description
1 polymer ?
#
loop_
_entity_poly.entity_id
_entity_poly.type
_entity_poly.pdbx_seq_one_letter_code
_entity_poly.pdbx_strand_id
1 'polypeptide(L)'
;MGREEPIDATVEAKIELSVIEYGLRGMPAGRRQRHLQQRWAKVLDTFVDQVVFYDVNAAGQTAAVLAAAAATGRPMSLADAQIAGICVAGQYDLATRNVGDFTGGAGLTLINPFAPFAP
;
A
#
# COMPACT_ATOMS: atom_id res chain seq x y z
N MET A 1 -24.51 -11.75 -5.99
CA MET A 1 -23.29 -12.20 -6.54
C MET A 1 -22.11 -11.66 -5.76
N GLY A 2 -21.45 -12.53 -5.13
CA GLY A 2 -20.26 -12.16 -4.42
C GLY A 2 -19.18 -11.83 -5.42
N ARG A 3 -18.62 -10.67 -5.33
CA ARG A 3 -17.46 -10.39 -6.12
C ARG A 3 -16.24 -10.77 -5.34
N GLU A 4 -15.48 -11.63 -5.92
CA GLU A 4 -14.24 -11.98 -5.32
C GLU A 4 -13.24 -10.93 -5.61
N GLU A 5 -12.94 -10.15 -4.59
CA GLU A 5 -11.90 -9.18 -4.72
C GLU A 5 -10.61 -9.84 -4.31
N PRO A 6 -9.72 -10.08 -5.22
CA PRO A 6 -8.40 -10.51 -4.80
C PRO A 6 -7.83 -9.46 -3.89
N ILE A 7 -7.01 -9.88 -2.95
CA ILE A 7 -6.24 -8.94 -2.17
C ILE A 7 -5.51 -8.05 -3.15
N ASP A 8 -5.78 -6.76 -3.06
CA ASP A 8 -5.20 -5.88 -4.04
C ASP A 8 -3.80 -5.46 -3.63
N ALA A 9 -2.86 -6.35 -3.90
CA ALA A 9 -1.46 -6.06 -3.66
C ALA A 9 -0.98 -4.87 -4.48
N THR A 10 -1.71 -4.51 -5.54
CA THR A 10 -1.29 -3.37 -6.36
C THR A 10 -1.52 -2.04 -5.67
N VAL A 11 -2.50 -1.95 -4.76
CA VAL A 11 -2.69 -0.73 -3.98
C VAL A 11 -1.48 -0.48 -3.10
N GLU A 12 -1.04 -1.51 -2.38
CA GLU A 12 0.15 -1.41 -1.57
C GLU A 12 1.37 -1.16 -2.45
N ALA A 13 1.46 -1.86 -3.57
CA ALA A 13 2.57 -1.70 -4.50
C ALA A 13 2.64 -0.29 -5.04
N LYS A 14 1.53 0.36 -5.30
CA LYS A 14 1.53 1.72 -5.84
C LYS A 14 2.21 2.70 -4.90
N ILE A 15 1.94 2.60 -3.61
CA ILE A 15 2.58 3.47 -2.63
C ILE A 15 4.04 3.09 -2.47
N GLU A 16 4.33 1.79 -2.46
CA GLU A 16 5.68 1.30 -2.36
C GLU A 16 6.54 1.67 -3.56
N LEU A 17 5.93 2.06 -4.69
CA LEU A 17 6.69 2.50 -5.85
C LEU A 17 7.70 3.58 -5.48
N SER A 18 7.26 4.59 -4.73
CA SER A 18 8.17 5.67 -4.34
C SER A 18 9.29 5.17 -3.47
N VAL A 19 8.99 4.27 -2.53
CA VAL A 19 9.99 3.71 -1.64
C VAL A 19 10.98 2.85 -2.41
N ILE A 20 10.49 1.99 -3.29
CA ILE A 20 11.35 1.12 -4.09
C ILE A 20 12.20 1.94 -5.05
N GLU A 21 11.60 2.89 -5.75
CA GLU A 21 12.33 3.76 -6.68
C GLU A 21 13.40 4.55 -5.94
N TYR A 22 13.06 5.09 -4.78
CA TYR A 22 14.02 5.84 -3.98
C TYR A 22 15.17 4.94 -3.54
N GLY A 23 14.83 3.73 -3.07
CA GLY A 23 15.84 2.77 -2.64
C GLY A 23 16.77 2.36 -3.77
N LEU A 24 16.21 2.12 -4.97
CA LEU A 24 17.03 1.74 -6.12
C LEU A 24 17.97 2.87 -6.53
N ARG A 25 17.47 4.11 -6.52
CA ARG A 25 18.29 5.27 -6.87
C ARG A 25 19.39 5.53 -5.85
N GLY A 26 19.17 5.16 -4.61
CA GLY A 26 20.16 5.31 -3.56
C GLY A 26 21.25 4.26 -3.55
N MET A 27 21.11 3.19 -4.34
CA MET A 27 22.13 2.16 -4.41
C MET A 27 23.34 2.65 -5.17
N PRO A 28 24.54 2.11 -4.83
CA PRO A 28 25.73 2.42 -5.64
C PRO A 28 25.52 2.01 -7.09
N ALA A 29 25.95 2.87 -8.02
CA ALA A 29 25.87 2.55 -9.43
C ALA A 29 26.68 1.29 -9.72
N GLY A 30 26.12 0.38 -10.52
CA GLY A 30 26.80 -0.84 -10.87
C GLY A 30 25.84 -1.92 -11.35
N ARG A 31 26.40 -3.13 -11.48
CA ARG A 31 25.66 -4.25 -12.04
C ARG A 31 24.44 -4.61 -11.19
N ARG A 32 24.61 -4.62 -9.87
CA ARG A 32 23.50 -5.02 -8.98
C ARG A 32 22.34 -4.05 -9.09
N GLN A 33 22.62 -2.74 -9.09
CA GLN A 33 21.59 -1.73 -9.22
C GLN A 33 20.83 -1.90 -10.54
N ARG A 34 21.57 -2.04 -11.65
CA ARG A 34 20.95 -2.20 -12.97
C ARG A 34 20.10 -3.45 -13.03
N HIS A 35 20.58 -4.55 -12.45
CA HIS A 35 19.84 -5.79 -12.44
C HIS A 35 18.52 -5.65 -11.67
N LEU A 36 18.56 -5.03 -10.50
CA LEU A 36 17.36 -4.82 -9.70
C LEU A 36 16.39 -3.86 -10.37
N GLN A 37 16.92 -2.80 -11.02
CA GLN A 37 16.08 -1.88 -11.78
C GLN A 37 15.37 -2.58 -12.94
N GLN A 38 16.06 -3.48 -13.62
CA GLN A 38 15.46 -4.23 -14.72
C GLN A 38 14.37 -5.18 -14.21
N ARG A 39 14.62 -5.85 -13.11
CA ARG A 39 13.60 -6.73 -12.52
C ARG A 39 12.39 -5.96 -12.06
N TRP A 40 12.61 -4.79 -11.47
CA TRP A 40 11.52 -3.94 -11.03
C TRP A 40 10.68 -3.46 -12.22
N ALA A 41 11.35 -3.07 -13.31
CA ALA A 41 10.63 -2.65 -14.51
C ALA A 41 9.73 -3.77 -15.05
N LYS A 42 10.17 -5.02 -14.97
CA LYS A 42 9.34 -6.14 -15.39
C LYS A 42 8.12 -6.34 -14.49
N VAL A 43 8.29 -6.16 -13.19
CA VAL A 43 7.17 -6.26 -12.24
C VAL A 43 6.15 -5.18 -12.56
N LEU A 44 6.59 -3.95 -12.77
CA LEU A 44 5.69 -2.85 -13.12
C LEU A 44 4.94 -3.14 -14.41
N ASP A 45 5.65 -3.62 -15.41
CA ASP A 45 5.02 -3.93 -16.70
C ASP A 45 3.97 -5.02 -16.57
N THR A 46 4.25 -6.02 -15.75
CA THR A 46 3.33 -7.13 -15.52
C THR A 46 2.04 -6.67 -14.88
N PHE A 47 2.10 -5.70 -13.96
CA PHE A 47 0.95 -5.29 -13.16
C PHE A 47 0.41 -3.91 -13.55
N VAL A 48 0.82 -3.36 -14.70
CA VAL A 48 0.48 -2.00 -15.07
C VAL A 48 -1.04 -1.77 -15.12
N ASP A 49 -1.79 -2.75 -15.56
CA ASP A 49 -3.24 -2.62 -15.66
C ASP A 49 -3.96 -2.72 -14.32
N GLN A 50 -3.24 -3.09 -13.27
CA GLN A 50 -3.80 -3.27 -11.93
C GLN A 50 -3.37 -2.17 -10.98
N VAL A 51 -2.63 -1.17 -11.48
CA VAL A 51 -2.19 -0.06 -10.65
C VAL A 51 -3.37 0.87 -10.38
N VAL A 52 -3.57 1.20 -9.11
CA VAL A 52 -4.63 2.10 -8.68
C VAL A 52 -4.02 3.47 -8.43
N PHE A 53 -4.68 4.51 -8.93
CA PHE A 53 -4.17 5.86 -8.80
C PHE A 53 -4.68 6.54 -7.54
N TYR A 54 -3.85 7.37 -6.95
CA TYR A 54 -4.21 8.19 -5.81
C TYR A 54 -4.99 9.40 -6.35
N ASP A 55 -6.30 9.36 -6.21
CA ASP A 55 -7.18 10.37 -6.77
C ASP A 55 -7.78 11.27 -5.67
N VAL A 56 -8.73 12.12 -6.05
CA VAL A 56 -9.36 13.05 -5.12
C VAL A 56 -10.09 12.31 -4.00
N ASN A 57 -10.75 11.21 -4.33
CA ASN A 57 -11.44 10.41 -3.31
C ASN A 57 -10.45 9.82 -2.32
N ALA A 58 -9.34 9.30 -2.82
CA ALA A 58 -8.29 8.77 -1.96
C ALA A 58 -7.74 9.85 -1.04
N ALA A 59 -7.55 11.06 -1.57
CA ALA A 59 -7.06 12.17 -0.75
C ALA A 59 -8.01 12.51 0.38
N GLY A 60 -9.32 12.54 0.09
CA GLY A 60 -10.33 12.78 1.12
C GLY A 60 -10.31 11.71 2.19
N GLN A 61 -10.20 10.46 1.78
CA GLN A 61 -10.15 9.36 2.74
C GLN A 61 -8.84 9.35 3.53
N THR A 62 -7.75 9.79 2.92
CA THR A 62 -6.49 9.96 3.65
C THR A 62 -6.66 10.93 4.80
N ALA A 63 -7.32 12.06 4.57
CA ALA A 63 -7.57 13.03 5.62
C ALA A 63 -8.43 12.42 6.74
N ALA A 64 -9.45 11.66 6.38
CA ALA A 64 -10.32 11.01 7.35
C ALA A 64 -9.55 9.98 8.18
N VAL A 65 -8.69 9.21 7.54
CA VAL A 65 -7.86 8.20 8.22
C VAL A 65 -6.90 8.88 9.19
N LEU A 66 -6.24 9.95 8.76
CA LEU A 66 -5.33 10.69 9.62
C LEU A 66 -6.05 11.24 10.85
N ALA A 67 -7.23 11.81 10.65
CA ALA A 67 -8.02 12.36 11.74
C ALA A 67 -8.44 11.28 12.73
N ALA A 68 -8.92 10.15 12.21
CA ALA A 68 -9.32 9.02 13.06
C ALA A 68 -8.15 8.47 13.86
N ALA A 69 -7.00 8.31 13.22
CA ALA A 69 -5.80 7.80 13.89
C ALA A 69 -5.36 8.74 15.01
N ALA A 70 -5.36 10.04 14.75
CA ALA A 70 -5.01 11.02 15.77
C ALA A 70 -5.99 10.99 16.94
N ALA A 71 -7.29 10.86 16.65
CA ALA A 71 -8.32 10.85 17.68
C ALA A 71 -8.23 9.62 18.58
N THR A 72 -7.74 8.50 18.05
CA THR A 72 -7.61 7.28 18.83
C THR A 72 -6.28 7.18 19.56
N GLY A 73 -5.42 8.20 19.44
CA GLY A 73 -4.10 8.18 20.06
C GLY A 73 -3.11 7.27 19.36
N ARG A 74 -3.41 6.86 18.14
CA ARG A 74 -2.54 6.00 17.33
C ARG A 74 -2.21 6.72 16.03
N PRO A 75 -1.38 7.74 16.08
CA PRO A 75 -1.07 8.51 14.87
C PRO A 75 -0.43 7.62 13.81
N MET A 76 -0.75 7.95 12.57
CA MET A 76 -0.31 7.20 11.41
C MET A 76 0.55 8.12 10.55
N SER A 77 1.57 7.56 9.90
CA SER A 77 2.39 8.35 8.99
C SER A 77 1.55 8.75 7.76
N LEU A 78 1.95 9.83 7.09
CA LEU A 78 1.26 10.27 5.89
C LEU A 78 1.28 9.17 4.83
N ALA A 79 2.42 8.51 4.64
CA ALA A 79 2.52 7.46 3.63
C ALA A 79 1.55 6.32 3.91
N ASP A 80 1.47 5.87 5.16
CA ASP A 80 0.54 4.81 5.53
C ASP A 80 -0.91 5.27 5.38
N ALA A 81 -1.19 6.51 5.74
CA ALA A 81 -2.53 7.06 5.58
C ALA A 81 -2.94 7.16 4.10
N GLN A 82 -2.00 7.44 3.22
CA GLN A 82 -2.28 7.46 1.79
C GLN A 82 -2.61 6.08 1.25
N ILE A 83 -1.89 5.06 1.69
CA ILE A 83 -2.22 3.68 1.35
C ILE A 83 -3.63 3.34 1.85
N ALA A 84 -3.89 3.64 3.11
CA ALA A 84 -5.19 3.39 3.70
C ALA A 84 -6.30 4.16 2.98
N GLY A 85 -6.02 5.40 2.61
CA GLY A 85 -6.97 6.23 1.88
C GLY A 85 -7.37 5.64 0.53
N ILE A 86 -6.42 5.12 -0.20
CA ILE A 86 -6.71 4.44 -1.46
C ILE A 86 -7.61 3.21 -1.21
N CYS A 87 -7.27 2.44 -0.19
CA CYS A 87 -8.03 1.23 0.13
C CYS A 87 -9.47 1.56 0.53
N VAL A 88 -9.64 2.56 1.39
CA VAL A 88 -10.98 2.95 1.83
C VAL A 88 -11.79 3.51 0.66
N ALA A 89 -11.19 4.38 -0.14
CA ALA A 89 -11.89 5.00 -1.27
C ALA A 89 -12.32 3.97 -2.30
N GLY A 90 -11.50 2.97 -2.56
CA GLY A 90 -11.78 1.95 -3.55
C GLY A 90 -12.43 0.70 -2.97
N GLN A 91 -12.65 0.67 -1.67
CA GLN A 91 -13.22 -0.50 -0.97
C GLN A 91 -12.33 -1.74 -1.15
N TYR A 92 -11.02 -1.53 -1.06
CA TYR A 92 -10.06 -2.61 -1.11
C TYR A 92 -9.65 -3.04 0.28
N ASP A 93 -9.36 -4.31 0.44
CA ASP A 93 -8.69 -4.79 1.65
C ASP A 93 -7.20 -4.53 1.50
N LEU A 94 -6.55 -4.20 2.59
CA LEU A 94 -5.11 -3.97 2.59
C LEU A 94 -4.37 -5.19 3.08
N ALA A 95 -3.53 -5.75 2.23
CA ALA A 95 -2.65 -6.84 2.61
C ALA A 95 -1.31 -6.27 3.02
N THR A 96 -0.94 -6.45 4.27
CA THR A 96 0.32 -5.94 4.80
C THR A 96 0.78 -6.77 5.97
N ARG A 97 2.11 -6.93 6.13
CA ARG A 97 2.65 -7.56 7.32
C ARG A 97 2.70 -6.58 8.49
N ASN A 98 2.60 -5.29 8.23
CA ASN A 98 2.71 -4.24 9.25
C ASN A 98 1.34 -3.80 9.73
N VAL A 99 0.53 -4.77 10.16
CA VAL A 99 -0.86 -4.52 10.55
C VAL A 99 -0.95 -3.45 11.63
N GLY A 100 -0.01 -3.45 12.58
CA GLY A 100 -0.02 -2.48 13.68
C GLY A 100 0.05 -1.04 13.22
N ASP A 101 0.69 -0.78 12.08
CA ASP A 101 0.82 0.59 11.56
C ASP A 101 -0.50 1.15 11.05
N PHE A 102 -1.49 0.30 10.82
CA PHE A 102 -2.76 0.68 10.20
C PHE A 102 -3.96 0.57 11.14
N THR A 103 -3.75 0.13 12.37
CA THR A 103 -4.89 -0.14 13.28
C THR A 103 -5.59 1.13 13.75
N GLY A 104 -4.97 2.30 13.61
CA GLY A 104 -5.62 3.56 13.99
C GLY A 104 -6.61 4.06 12.97
N GLY A 105 -6.59 3.53 11.76
CA GLY A 105 -7.45 4.00 10.68
C GLY A 105 -8.80 3.31 10.67
N ALA A 106 -9.87 4.09 10.57
CA ALA A 106 -11.22 3.55 10.53
C ALA A 106 -11.59 3.12 9.11
N GLY A 107 -12.44 2.11 9.00
CA GLY A 107 -12.98 1.68 7.72
C GLY A 107 -12.05 0.82 6.88
N LEU A 108 -10.96 0.36 7.47
CA LEU A 108 -9.93 -0.38 6.75
C LEU A 108 -9.94 -1.84 7.20
N THR A 109 -10.02 -2.75 6.24
CA THR A 109 -9.91 -4.18 6.50
C THR A 109 -8.49 -4.61 6.23
N LEU A 110 -7.84 -5.19 7.24
CA LEU A 110 -6.43 -5.56 7.18
C LEU A 110 -6.28 -7.07 7.08
N ILE A 111 -5.38 -7.50 6.22
CA ILE A 111 -5.04 -8.90 6.05
C ILE A 111 -3.53 -9.02 6.13
N ASN A 112 -3.06 -9.88 7.03
CA ASN A 112 -1.64 -10.18 7.09
C ASN A 112 -1.37 -11.48 6.34
N PRO A 113 -0.84 -11.41 5.11
CA PRO A 113 -0.61 -12.60 4.31
C PRO A 113 0.50 -13.50 4.86
N PHE A 114 1.25 -13.00 5.83
CA PHE A 114 2.34 -13.75 6.46
C PHE A 114 1.95 -14.35 7.80
N ALA A 115 0.73 -14.08 8.28
CA ALA A 115 0.28 -14.66 9.53
C ALA A 115 -0.01 -16.14 9.33
N PRO A 116 0.32 -17.00 10.30
CA PRO A 116 -0.05 -18.41 10.19
C PRO A 116 -1.57 -18.54 10.23
N PHE A 117 -2.06 -19.55 9.56
CA PHE A 117 -3.48 -19.86 9.65
C PHE A 117 -3.84 -20.22 11.08
N ALA A 118 -4.91 -19.63 11.57
CA ALA A 118 -5.43 -20.01 12.85
C ALA A 118 -5.93 -21.46 12.78
N PRO A 119 -5.64 -22.27 13.79
CA PRO A 119 -6.14 -23.64 13.79
C PRO A 119 -7.66 -23.68 13.92
#